data_a0ef24b144ff6660ad4f42c3e2c8b709
#
_entry.id   a0ef24b144ff6660ad4f42c3e2c8b709
#
_cell.length_a   1.000
_cell.length_b   1.000
_cell.length_c   1.000
_cell.angle_alpha   90.00
_cell.angle_beta   90.00
_cell.angle_gamma   90.00
#
_symmetry.space_group_name_H-M   'P 1'
#
loop_
_entity.id
_entity.type
_entity.pdbx_description
1 polymer ?
#
loop_
_entity_poly.entity_id
_entity_poly.type
_entity_poly.pdbx_seq_one_letter_code
_entity_poly.pdbx_strand_id
1 'polypeptide(L)'
;MNGIGLALVTPAIQSLVADCSDDNTRGAAFGWLQLTGNVGSIIGGMFSLMLASTTVMGIAGWRAAFHIVGFISVVVGALVGLFAVDPHYVHVGDGKQLLRKSTWEEMKDLVREAKTVVRISSFQIIVAQGIAGSFPWSAISFAPMWLELMGFTHSKTGLLMLTLVLASSLGGVLGGKMGDHLAVRFPDSGRIVLAQISSASAIPLASLLMLGLPDDTSGFLHGLVMFIMGLSISWNGPATNK
;
A
#
# COMPACT_ATOMS: atom_id res chain seq x y z
N MET A 1 7.40 14.95 -11.35
CA MET A 1 8.61 14.45 -10.62
C MET A 1 8.24 13.49 -9.49
N ASN A 2 7.28 13.82 -8.59
CA ASN A 2 6.91 12.94 -7.47
C ASN A 2 6.43 11.54 -7.90
N GLY A 3 5.63 11.44 -8.98
CA GLY A 3 5.15 10.15 -9.48
C GLY A 3 6.27 9.20 -9.95
N ILE A 4 7.34 9.74 -10.54
CA ILE A 4 8.51 8.94 -10.93
C ILE A 4 9.23 8.41 -9.70
N GLY A 5 9.41 9.23 -8.67
CA GLY A 5 10.02 8.80 -7.40
C GLY A 5 9.22 7.66 -6.74
N LEU A 6 7.90 7.80 -6.63
CA LEU A 6 7.04 6.75 -6.06
C LEU A 6 7.04 5.46 -6.89
N ALA A 7 7.09 5.57 -8.21
CA ALA A 7 7.15 4.41 -9.10
C ALA A 7 8.44 3.59 -8.93
N LEU A 8 9.53 4.22 -8.50
CA LEU A 8 10.81 3.54 -8.23
C LEU A 8 10.91 3.04 -6.79
N VAL A 9 10.47 3.85 -5.82
CA VAL A 9 10.63 3.53 -4.39
C VAL A 9 9.75 2.37 -3.96
N THR A 10 8.51 2.29 -4.43
CA THR A 10 7.57 1.24 -4.00
C THR A 10 8.06 -0.16 -4.36
N PRO A 11 8.43 -0.47 -5.62
CA PRO A 11 8.98 -1.77 -5.96
C PRO A 11 10.29 -2.09 -5.22
N ALA A 12 11.18 -1.10 -5.05
CA ALA A 12 12.44 -1.29 -4.35
C ALA A 12 12.23 -1.67 -2.88
N ILE A 13 11.31 -1.01 -2.17
CA ILE A 13 10.97 -1.37 -0.78
C ILE A 13 10.37 -2.78 -0.73
N GLN A 14 9.46 -3.11 -1.64
CA GLN A 14 8.84 -4.43 -1.69
C GLN A 14 9.85 -5.53 -1.94
N SER A 15 10.79 -5.33 -2.88
CA SER A 15 11.88 -6.27 -3.15
C SER A 15 12.76 -6.43 -1.91
N LEU A 16 13.21 -5.34 -1.29
CA LEU A 16 14.05 -5.40 -0.10
C LEU A 16 13.37 -6.14 1.06
N VAL A 17 12.09 -5.90 1.30
CA VAL A 17 11.32 -6.61 2.32
C VAL A 17 11.21 -8.10 1.99
N ALA A 18 11.00 -8.45 0.71
CA ALA A 18 10.95 -9.84 0.28
C ALA A 18 12.29 -10.55 0.50
N ASP A 19 13.40 -9.88 0.18
CA ASP A 19 14.75 -10.43 0.30
C ASP A 19 15.24 -10.56 1.75
N CYS A 20 14.77 -9.67 2.64
CA CYS A 20 15.09 -9.69 4.07
C CYS A 20 14.13 -10.54 4.92
N SER A 21 13.10 -11.15 4.32
CA SER A 21 12.07 -11.91 5.03
C SER A 21 12.13 -13.39 4.70
N ASP A 22 11.99 -14.25 5.71
CA ASP A 22 11.82 -15.68 5.50
C ASP A 22 10.47 -15.99 4.84
N ASP A 23 10.40 -17.05 4.04
CA ASP A 23 9.20 -17.48 3.32
C ASP A 23 7.98 -17.66 4.24
N ASN A 24 8.19 -18.08 5.49
CA ASN A 24 7.13 -18.35 6.48
C ASN A 24 6.62 -17.07 7.18
N THR A 25 7.38 -15.97 7.15
CA THR A 25 7.04 -14.71 7.86
C THR A 25 6.86 -13.53 6.91
N ARG A 26 7.05 -13.75 5.60
CA ARG A 26 7.01 -12.71 4.57
C ARG A 26 5.67 -11.99 4.52
N GLY A 27 4.55 -12.69 4.64
CA GLY A 27 3.23 -12.07 4.69
C GLY A 27 3.06 -11.13 5.89
N ALA A 28 3.56 -11.54 7.06
CA ALA A 28 3.57 -10.67 8.24
C ALA A 28 4.44 -9.43 8.03
N ALA A 29 5.62 -9.56 7.39
CA ALA A 29 6.49 -8.43 7.08
C ALA A 29 5.81 -7.40 6.16
N PHE A 30 5.11 -7.85 5.12
CA PHE A 30 4.30 -6.97 4.26
C PHE A 30 3.12 -6.34 5.00
N GLY A 31 2.49 -7.07 5.95
CA GLY A 31 1.46 -6.53 6.82
C GLY A 31 1.98 -5.38 7.70
N TRP A 32 3.17 -5.52 8.27
CA TRP A 32 3.84 -4.46 9.03
C TRP A 32 4.24 -3.27 8.15
N LEU A 33 4.71 -3.53 6.93
CA LEU A 33 5.01 -2.48 5.95
C LEU A 33 3.75 -1.65 5.64
N GLN A 34 2.62 -2.31 5.40
CA GLN A 34 1.34 -1.64 5.16
C GLN A 34 0.88 -0.81 6.37
N LEU A 35 0.99 -1.37 7.58
CA LEU A 35 0.65 -0.65 8.82
C LEU A 35 1.50 0.61 8.96
N THR A 36 2.80 0.53 8.76
CA THR A 36 3.72 1.67 8.83
C THR A 36 3.34 2.75 7.81
N GLY A 37 3.02 2.35 6.57
CA GLY A 37 2.57 3.26 5.53
C GLY A 37 1.27 3.98 5.89
N ASN A 38 0.30 3.26 6.45
CA ASN A 38 -0.98 3.83 6.89
C ASN A 38 -0.81 4.80 8.07
N VAL A 39 0.02 4.45 9.06
CA VAL A 39 0.36 5.34 10.19
C VAL A 39 1.03 6.62 9.67
N GLY A 40 1.99 6.49 8.75
CA GLY A 40 2.63 7.63 8.09
C GLY A 40 1.62 8.52 7.35
N SER A 41 0.66 7.92 6.66
CA SER A 41 -0.40 8.64 5.94
C SER A 41 -1.32 9.41 6.89
N ILE A 42 -1.70 8.82 8.02
CA ILE A 42 -2.52 9.49 9.05
C ILE A 42 -1.78 10.67 9.63
N ILE A 43 -0.55 10.46 10.09
CA ILE A 43 0.27 11.52 10.71
C ILE A 43 0.54 12.63 9.69
N GLY A 44 0.96 12.28 8.48
CA GLY A 44 1.24 13.24 7.40
C GLY A 44 -0.01 14.01 6.97
N GLY A 45 -1.15 13.35 6.87
CA GLY A 45 -2.44 13.97 6.55
C GLY A 45 -2.88 14.96 7.62
N MET A 46 -2.85 14.57 8.89
CA MET A 46 -3.17 15.47 10.02
C MET A 46 -2.24 16.68 10.06
N PHE A 47 -0.94 16.45 9.94
CA PHE A 47 0.05 17.53 9.92
C PHE A 47 -0.19 18.50 8.75
N SER A 48 -0.46 17.98 7.55
CA SER A 48 -0.75 18.79 6.38
C SER A 48 -2.02 19.63 6.54
N LEU A 49 -3.08 19.05 7.13
CA LEU A 49 -4.33 19.77 7.42
C LEU A 49 -4.14 20.89 8.44
N MET A 50 -3.39 20.64 9.51
CA MET A 50 -3.09 21.66 10.53
C MET A 50 -2.29 22.82 9.95
N LEU A 51 -1.37 22.54 9.04
CA LEU A 51 -0.55 23.58 8.40
C LEU A 51 -1.30 24.32 7.29
N ALA A 52 -2.19 23.65 6.57
CA ALA A 52 -2.85 24.19 5.37
C ALA A 52 -3.58 25.52 5.60
N SER A 53 -4.21 25.68 6.76
CA SER A 53 -4.95 26.88 7.16
C SER A 53 -4.10 27.98 7.78
N THR A 54 -2.78 27.74 7.98
CA THR A 54 -1.87 28.68 8.64
C THR A 54 -0.96 29.38 7.64
N THR A 55 -0.33 30.48 8.08
CA THR A 55 0.78 31.12 7.36
C THR A 55 2.04 30.99 8.20
N VAL A 56 3.08 30.39 7.64
CA VAL A 56 4.37 30.18 8.33
C VAL A 56 5.40 31.09 7.66
N MET A 57 5.93 32.06 8.42
CA MET A 57 6.95 33.02 7.94
C MET A 57 6.54 33.75 6.65
N GLY A 58 5.26 34.10 6.50
CA GLY A 58 4.73 34.77 5.30
C GLY A 58 4.48 33.86 4.08
N ILE A 59 4.71 32.56 4.22
CA ILE A 59 4.45 31.54 3.20
C ILE A 59 3.13 30.84 3.54
N ALA A 60 2.27 30.60 2.54
CA ALA A 60 1.05 29.83 2.73
C ALA A 60 1.39 28.43 3.30
N GLY A 61 0.68 28.01 4.36
CA GLY A 61 1.01 26.80 5.13
C GLY A 61 1.07 25.52 4.31
N TRP A 62 0.26 25.37 3.25
CA TRP A 62 0.35 24.24 2.34
C TRP A 62 1.70 24.19 1.59
N ARG A 63 2.30 25.33 1.24
CA ARG A 63 3.64 25.38 0.63
C ARG A 63 4.71 24.99 1.65
N ALA A 64 4.58 25.48 2.89
CA ALA A 64 5.48 25.12 3.99
C ALA A 64 5.44 23.61 4.26
N ALA A 65 4.25 22.98 4.24
CA ALA A 65 4.11 21.54 4.38
C ALA A 65 4.88 20.77 3.29
N PHE A 66 4.79 21.17 2.02
CA PHE A 66 5.55 20.54 0.93
C PHE A 66 7.06 20.68 1.12
N HIS A 67 7.55 21.85 1.56
CA HIS A 67 8.98 22.06 1.81
C HIS A 67 9.48 21.19 2.96
N ILE A 68 8.71 21.09 4.05
CA ILE A 68 9.07 20.25 5.22
C ILE A 68 9.12 18.77 4.82
N VAL A 69 8.08 18.27 4.13
CA VAL A 69 8.04 16.89 3.65
C VAL A 69 9.17 16.61 2.67
N GLY A 70 9.45 17.55 1.75
CA GLY A 70 10.57 17.44 0.81
C GLY A 70 11.91 17.36 1.53
N PHE A 71 12.14 18.21 2.54
CA PHE A 71 13.36 18.18 3.34
C PHE A 71 13.52 16.86 4.10
N ILE A 72 12.46 16.40 4.79
CA ILE A 72 12.46 15.10 5.47
C ILE A 72 12.76 13.96 4.49
N SER A 73 12.17 13.98 3.30
CA SER A 73 12.41 12.95 2.28
C SER A 73 13.86 12.91 1.82
N VAL A 74 14.51 14.06 1.66
CA VAL A 74 15.95 14.14 1.32
C VAL A 74 16.81 13.59 2.45
N VAL A 75 16.51 13.95 3.70
CA VAL A 75 17.24 13.44 4.88
C VAL A 75 17.10 11.93 4.99
N VAL A 76 15.87 11.41 4.87
CA VAL A 76 15.61 9.96 4.91
C VAL A 76 16.31 9.25 3.74
N GLY A 77 16.27 9.82 2.53
CA GLY A 77 16.97 9.27 1.37
C GLY A 77 18.49 9.21 1.58
N ALA A 78 19.07 10.25 2.18
CA ALA A 78 20.50 10.26 2.53
C ALA A 78 20.84 9.20 3.59
N LEU A 79 20.00 9.07 4.64
CA LEU A 79 20.19 8.06 5.69
C LEU A 79 20.09 6.64 5.10
N VAL A 80 19.12 6.38 4.23
CA VAL A 80 19.01 5.09 3.55
C VAL A 80 20.25 4.83 2.69
N GLY A 81 20.73 5.82 1.92
CA GLY A 81 21.94 5.67 1.11
C GLY A 81 23.22 5.41 1.90
N LEU A 82 23.28 5.88 3.17
CA LEU A 82 24.44 5.69 4.03
C LEU A 82 24.39 4.40 4.86
N PHE A 83 23.20 3.97 5.28
CA PHE A 83 23.04 2.89 6.26
C PHE A 83 22.35 1.64 5.72
N ALA A 84 21.61 1.74 4.61
CA ALA A 84 20.98 0.56 4.05
C ALA A 84 22.01 -0.32 3.34
N VAL A 85 22.07 -1.57 3.75
CA VAL A 85 22.92 -2.60 3.12
C VAL A 85 21.98 -3.53 2.34
N ASP A 86 22.22 -3.64 1.04
CA ASP A 86 21.48 -4.58 0.20
C ASP A 86 22.08 -5.97 0.38
N PRO A 87 21.31 -6.96 0.87
CA PRO A 87 21.81 -8.32 1.09
C PRO A 87 22.33 -8.98 -0.19
N HIS A 88 21.83 -8.62 -1.37
CA HIS A 88 22.33 -9.13 -2.64
C HIS A 88 23.75 -8.63 -2.96
N TYR A 89 24.11 -7.42 -2.57
CA TYR A 89 25.45 -6.88 -2.81
C TYR A 89 26.53 -7.53 -1.92
N VAL A 90 26.16 -8.03 -0.75
CA VAL A 90 27.11 -8.69 0.17
C VAL A 90 27.60 -10.02 -0.40
N HIS A 91 26.77 -10.74 -1.16
CA HIS A 91 27.15 -12.01 -1.78
C HIS A 91 27.90 -11.88 -3.12
N VAL A 92 27.86 -10.72 -3.77
CA VAL A 92 28.56 -10.48 -5.06
C VAL A 92 30.02 -10.02 -4.86
N GLY A 93 30.39 -9.63 -3.62
CA GLY A 93 31.75 -9.17 -3.28
C GLY A 93 32.86 -10.22 -3.37
N ASP A 94 32.52 -11.51 -3.52
CA ASP A 94 33.50 -12.60 -3.57
C ASP A 94 33.53 -13.23 -4.99
N GLY A 95 34.17 -12.51 -5.94
CA GLY A 95 34.78 -13.18 -7.08
C GLY A 95 34.21 -13.02 -8.48
N LYS A 96 33.31 -12.06 -8.77
CA LYS A 96 33.05 -11.70 -10.17
C LYS A 96 33.21 -10.19 -10.37
N GLN A 97 34.35 -9.77 -10.89
CA GLN A 97 34.45 -8.53 -11.67
C GLN A 97 33.39 -8.64 -12.77
N LEU A 98 32.23 -8.00 -12.51
CA LEU A 98 31.25 -7.74 -13.55
C LEU A 98 31.98 -6.87 -14.58
N LEU A 99 32.37 -7.46 -15.71
CA LEU A 99 32.74 -6.72 -16.91
C LEU A 99 31.63 -5.67 -17.09
N ARG A 100 32.00 -4.40 -16.93
CA ARG A 100 31.11 -3.24 -17.05
C ARG A 100 30.54 -3.24 -18.45
N LYS A 101 29.40 -3.95 -18.62
CA LYS A 101 28.63 -3.90 -19.87
C LYS A 101 28.25 -2.44 -20.12
N SER A 102 28.21 -2.06 -21.39
CA SER A 102 27.67 -0.74 -21.76
C SER A 102 26.25 -0.61 -21.22
N THR A 103 25.92 0.52 -20.64
CA THR A 103 24.56 0.85 -20.10
C THR A 103 23.46 0.55 -21.13
N TRP A 104 23.78 0.61 -22.41
CA TRP A 104 22.87 0.30 -23.51
C TRP A 104 22.63 -1.21 -23.69
N GLU A 105 23.63 -2.03 -23.46
CA GLU A 105 23.51 -3.50 -23.50
C GLU A 105 22.74 -4.01 -22.27
N GLU A 106 23.01 -3.45 -21.10
CA GLU A 106 22.22 -3.72 -19.88
C GLU A 106 20.75 -3.37 -20.08
N MET A 107 20.45 -2.20 -20.69
CA MET A 107 19.06 -1.83 -20.98
C MET A 107 18.40 -2.80 -21.99
N LYS A 108 19.11 -3.27 -23.00
CA LYS A 108 18.58 -4.28 -23.94
C LYS A 108 18.29 -5.61 -23.26
N ASP A 109 19.18 -6.04 -22.37
CA ASP A 109 19.00 -7.28 -21.61
C ASP A 109 17.79 -7.15 -20.67
N LEU A 110 17.64 -6.03 -19.94
CA LEU A 110 16.46 -5.74 -19.11
C LEU A 110 15.16 -5.74 -19.92
N VAL A 111 15.15 -5.13 -21.11
CA VAL A 111 13.96 -5.13 -21.97
C VAL A 111 13.64 -6.55 -22.47
N ARG A 112 14.67 -7.37 -22.76
CA ARG A 112 14.47 -8.76 -23.17
C ARG A 112 13.91 -9.60 -22.02
N GLU A 113 14.43 -9.44 -20.81
CA GLU A 113 13.92 -10.10 -19.60
C GLU A 113 12.50 -9.67 -19.30
N ALA A 114 12.20 -8.37 -19.33
CA ALA A 114 10.86 -7.84 -19.14
C ALA A 114 9.86 -8.42 -20.16
N LYS A 115 10.27 -8.52 -21.45
CA LYS A 115 9.44 -9.14 -22.49
C LYS A 115 9.18 -10.63 -22.23
N THR A 116 10.11 -11.32 -21.63
CA THR A 116 9.95 -12.74 -21.25
C THR A 116 8.96 -12.86 -20.10
N VAL A 117 9.09 -12.02 -19.06
CA VAL A 117 8.18 -11.99 -17.90
C VAL A 117 6.76 -11.64 -18.31
N VAL A 118 6.57 -10.65 -19.19
CA VAL A 118 5.23 -10.24 -19.69
C VAL A 118 4.52 -11.38 -20.44
N ARG A 119 5.26 -12.34 -20.99
CA ARG A 119 4.66 -13.52 -21.68
C ARG A 119 4.20 -14.63 -20.74
N ILE A 120 4.57 -14.57 -19.46
CA ILE A 120 4.14 -15.55 -18.47
C ILE A 120 2.65 -15.33 -18.16
N SER A 121 1.82 -16.35 -18.35
CA SER A 121 0.37 -16.26 -18.13
C SER A 121 0.01 -15.82 -16.71
N SER A 122 0.73 -16.31 -15.70
CA SER A 122 0.51 -15.89 -14.31
C SER A 122 0.78 -14.39 -14.12
N PHE A 123 1.81 -13.85 -14.78
CA PHE A 123 2.10 -12.42 -14.73
C PHE A 123 1.00 -11.59 -15.37
N GLN A 124 0.47 -12.02 -16.51
CA GLN A 124 -0.65 -11.35 -17.17
C GLN A 124 -1.91 -11.31 -16.30
N ILE A 125 -2.20 -12.41 -15.58
CA ILE A 125 -3.32 -12.47 -14.65
C ILE A 125 -3.09 -11.50 -13.47
N ILE A 126 -1.90 -11.43 -12.91
CA ILE A 126 -1.56 -10.50 -11.83
C ILE A 126 -1.69 -9.05 -12.29
N VAL A 127 -1.23 -8.72 -13.50
CA VAL A 127 -1.41 -7.38 -14.09
C VAL A 127 -2.88 -7.05 -14.28
N ALA A 128 -3.67 -7.98 -14.83
CA ALA A 128 -5.11 -7.79 -15.00
C ALA A 128 -5.81 -7.59 -13.66
N GLN A 129 -5.43 -8.35 -12.62
CA GLN A 129 -5.91 -8.17 -11.25
C GLN A 129 -5.55 -6.78 -10.71
N GLY A 130 -4.31 -6.33 -10.92
CA GLY A 130 -3.85 -5.00 -10.50
C GLY A 130 -4.64 -3.88 -11.15
N ILE A 131 -4.91 -3.98 -12.46
CA ILE A 131 -5.76 -3.03 -13.19
C ILE A 131 -7.17 -3.04 -12.61
N ALA A 132 -7.80 -4.20 -12.49
CA ALA A 132 -9.16 -4.31 -11.94
C ALA A 132 -9.24 -3.80 -10.49
N GLY A 133 -8.21 -4.05 -9.69
CA GLY A 133 -8.11 -3.60 -8.29
C GLY A 133 -7.92 -2.09 -8.13
N SER A 134 -7.39 -1.38 -9.13
CA SER A 134 -7.21 0.07 -9.05
C SER A 134 -8.53 0.85 -9.13
N PHE A 135 -9.57 0.31 -9.76
CA PHE A 135 -10.89 0.98 -9.84
C PHE A 135 -11.54 1.18 -8.46
N PRO A 136 -11.67 0.15 -7.60
CA PRO A 136 -12.21 0.32 -6.25
C PRO A 136 -11.41 1.32 -5.41
N TRP A 137 -10.08 1.28 -5.48
CA TRP A 137 -9.22 2.22 -4.77
C TRP A 137 -9.42 3.67 -5.23
N SER A 138 -9.57 3.88 -6.55
CA SER A 138 -9.90 5.19 -7.08
C SER A 138 -11.29 5.67 -6.62
N ALA A 139 -12.26 4.76 -6.52
CA ALA A 139 -13.60 5.09 -6.01
C ALA A 139 -13.58 5.51 -4.53
N ILE A 140 -12.75 4.87 -3.69
CA ILE A 140 -12.62 5.21 -2.26
C ILE A 140 -12.16 6.67 -2.07
N SER A 141 -11.40 7.25 -3.01
CA SER A 141 -10.99 8.65 -2.92
C SER A 141 -12.18 9.64 -2.93
N PHE A 142 -13.32 9.23 -3.45
CA PHE A 142 -14.56 9.99 -3.46
C PHE A 142 -15.46 9.71 -2.24
N ALA A 143 -15.12 8.73 -1.40
CA ALA A 143 -15.92 8.36 -0.24
C ALA A 143 -16.18 9.52 0.74
N PRO A 144 -15.21 10.43 1.03
CA PRO A 144 -15.49 11.57 1.89
C PRO A 144 -16.59 12.46 1.31
N MET A 145 -16.53 12.79 0.03
CA MET A 145 -17.53 13.61 -0.64
C MET A 145 -18.90 12.92 -0.63
N TRP A 146 -18.95 11.61 -0.88
CA TRP A 146 -20.18 10.83 -0.83
C TRP A 146 -20.83 10.84 0.56
N LEU A 147 -20.04 10.66 1.63
CA LEU A 147 -20.52 10.72 3.01
C LEU A 147 -21.07 12.10 3.36
N GLU A 148 -20.43 13.18 2.93
CA GLU A 148 -20.92 14.54 3.14
C GLU A 148 -22.23 14.81 2.39
N LEU A 149 -22.38 14.29 1.17
CA LEU A 149 -23.63 14.37 0.40
C LEU A 149 -24.77 13.58 1.06
N MET A 150 -24.48 12.52 1.81
CA MET A 150 -25.46 11.81 2.64
C MET A 150 -25.84 12.55 3.93
N GLY A 151 -25.24 13.72 4.19
CA GLY A 151 -25.58 14.57 5.34
C GLY A 151 -24.65 14.39 6.56
N PHE A 152 -23.57 13.63 6.45
CA PHE A 152 -22.57 13.57 7.52
C PHE A 152 -21.79 14.88 7.63
N THR A 153 -21.55 15.33 8.85
CA THR A 153 -20.68 16.49 9.08
C THR A 153 -19.24 16.16 8.73
N HIS A 154 -18.47 17.16 8.34
CA HIS A 154 -17.03 17.01 7.99
C HIS A 154 -16.22 16.24 9.06
N SER A 155 -16.48 16.52 10.34
CA SER A 155 -15.82 15.82 11.45
C SER A 155 -16.20 14.33 11.53
N LYS A 156 -17.47 13.98 11.32
CA LYS A 156 -17.93 12.59 11.30
C LYS A 156 -17.36 11.84 10.08
N THR A 157 -17.35 12.47 8.92
CA THR A 157 -16.74 11.94 7.71
C THR A 157 -15.27 11.62 7.94
N GLY A 158 -14.52 12.55 8.54
CA GLY A 158 -13.11 12.33 8.90
C GLY A 158 -12.93 11.15 9.86
N LEU A 159 -13.82 11.01 10.86
CA LEU A 159 -13.77 9.89 11.80
C LEU A 159 -14.07 8.55 11.13
N LEU A 160 -15.05 8.49 10.23
CA LEU A 160 -15.39 7.31 9.46
C LEU A 160 -14.23 6.87 8.55
N MET A 161 -13.60 7.83 7.86
CA MET A 161 -12.41 7.55 7.03
C MET A 161 -11.22 7.08 7.86
N LEU A 162 -11.00 7.69 9.04
CA LEU A 162 -9.97 7.25 9.97
C LEU A 162 -10.22 5.81 10.43
N THR A 163 -11.48 5.46 10.74
CA THR A 163 -11.88 4.09 11.12
C THR A 163 -11.54 3.09 10.01
N LEU A 164 -11.82 3.42 8.75
CA LEU A 164 -11.47 2.59 7.59
C LEU A 164 -9.94 2.36 7.50
N VAL A 165 -9.14 3.42 7.65
CA VAL A 165 -7.68 3.34 7.55
C VAL A 165 -7.08 2.55 8.71
N LEU A 166 -7.55 2.76 9.94
CA LEU A 166 -7.12 1.98 11.11
C LEU A 166 -7.48 0.50 10.97
N ALA A 167 -8.71 0.21 10.53
CA ALA A 167 -9.14 -1.16 10.27
C ALA A 167 -8.30 -1.82 9.16
N SER A 168 -7.98 -1.08 8.09
CA SER A 168 -7.11 -1.55 7.02
C SER A 168 -5.70 -1.86 7.51
N SER A 169 -5.18 -1.07 8.44
CA SER A 169 -3.87 -1.30 9.05
C SER A 169 -3.84 -2.59 9.86
N LEU A 170 -4.84 -2.79 10.70
CA LEU A 170 -5.01 -4.03 11.48
C LEU A 170 -5.25 -5.23 10.57
N GLY A 171 -6.09 -5.05 9.56
CA GLY A 171 -6.40 -6.06 8.55
C GLY A 171 -5.17 -6.50 7.78
N GLY A 172 -4.27 -5.59 7.41
CA GLY A 172 -3.02 -5.92 6.73
C GLY A 172 -2.11 -6.83 7.56
N VAL A 173 -1.94 -6.54 8.84
CA VAL A 173 -1.14 -7.38 9.75
C VAL A 173 -1.79 -8.75 9.98
N LEU A 174 -3.12 -8.77 10.20
CA LEU A 174 -3.87 -10.01 10.38
C LEU A 174 -3.83 -10.86 9.09
N GLY A 175 -4.08 -10.24 7.94
CA GLY A 175 -4.04 -10.89 6.64
C GLY A 175 -2.66 -11.47 6.30
N GLY A 176 -1.59 -10.75 6.64
CA GLY A 176 -0.22 -11.24 6.50
C GLY A 176 0.03 -12.50 7.33
N LYS A 177 -0.30 -12.48 8.62
CA LYS A 177 -0.16 -13.64 9.51
C LYS A 177 -1.05 -14.82 9.08
N MET A 178 -2.30 -14.53 8.68
CA MET A 178 -3.21 -15.57 8.16
C MET A 178 -2.67 -16.16 6.86
N GLY A 179 -2.14 -15.33 5.97
CA GLY A 179 -1.51 -15.77 4.73
C GLY A 179 -0.32 -16.68 4.96
N ASP A 180 0.54 -16.35 5.92
CA ASP A 180 1.68 -17.19 6.30
C ASP A 180 1.23 -18.52 6.90
N HIS A 181 0.25 -18.51 7.80
CA HIS A 181 -0.31 -19.73 8.38
C HIS A 181 -0.96 -20.64 7.34
N LEU A 182 -1.75 -20.05 6.42
CA LEU A 182 -2.40 -20.80 5.35
C LEU A 182 -1.39 -21.33 4.33
N ALA A 183 -0.29 -20.62 4.07
CA ALA A 183 0.76 -21.10 3.18
C ALA A 183 1.46 -22.34 3.71
N VAL A 184 1.63 -22.45 5.03
CA VAL A 184 2.20 -23.66 5.66
C VAL A 184 1.23 -24.84 5.54
N ARG A 185 -0.08 -24.60 5.68
CA ARG A 185 -1.09 -25.68 5.67
C ARG A 185 -1.52 -26.08 4.26
N PHE A 186 -1.56 -25.12 3.34
CA PHE A 186 -1.94 -25.28 1.94
C PHE A 186 -0.95 -24.53 1.03
N PRO A 187 0.24 -25.11 0.74
CA PRO A 187 1.33 -24.42 0.06
C PRO A 187 0.94 -23.82 -1.31
N ASP A 188 0.10 -24.53 -2.07
CA ASP A 188 -0.22 -24.16 -3.45
C ASP A 188 -1.42 -23.20 -3.58
N SER A 189 -2.30 -23.13 -2.58
CA SER A 189 -3.58 -22.42 -2.71
C SER A 189 -3.95 -21.51 -1.55
N GLY A 190 -3.35 -21.67 -0.37
CA GLY A 190 -3.77 -20.99 0.85
C GLY A 190 -3.80 -19.47 0.73
N ARG A 191 -2.75 -18.87 0.18
CA ARG A 191 -2.67 -17.41 -0.05
C ARG A 191 -3.63 -16.93 -1.14
N ILE A 192 -3.81 -17.72 -2.20
CA ILE A 192 -4.73 -17.41 -3.31
C ILE A 192 -6.16 -17.36 -2.80
N VAL A 193 -6.57 -18.36 -2.03
CA VAL A 193 -7.92 -18.43 -1.43
C VAL A 193 -8.15 -17.23 -0.49
N LEU A 194 -7.16 -16.88 0.33
CA LEU A 194 -7.25 -15.72 1.22
C LEU A 194 -7.43 -14.41 0.43
N ALA A 195 -6.68 -14.22 -0.64
CA ALA A 195 -6.79 -13.06 -1.51
C ALA A 195 -8.16 -13.02 -2.22
N GLN A 196 -8.68 -14.17 -2.66
CA GLN A 196 -10.01 -14.27 -3.27
C GLN A 196 -11.12 -13.92 -2.28
N ILE A 197 -11.06 -14.42 -1.04
CA ILE A 197 -12.02 -14.09 0.03
C ILE A 197 -11.97 -12.59 0.32
N SER A 198 -10.77 -12.02 0.46
CA SER A 198 -10.57 -10.59 0.66
C SER A 198 -11.22 -9.75 -0.45
N SER A 199 -10.96 -10.09 -1.70
CA SER A 199 -11.51 -9.36 -2.86
C SER A 199 -13.02 -9.57 -2.99
N ALA A 200 -13.52 -10.79 -2.78
CA ALA A 200 -14.93 -11.11 -2.88
C ALA A 200 -15.77 -10.44 -1.78
N SER A 201 -15.21 -10.30 -0.57
CA SER A 201 -15.90 -9.63 0.55
C SER A 201 -16.14 -8.13 0.30
N ALA A 202 -15.34 -7.51 -0.56
CA ALA A 202 -15.50 -6.09 -0.90
C ALA A 202 -16.85 -5.80 -1.57
N ILE A 203 -17.34 -6.71 -2.42
CA ILE A 203 -18.59 -6.51 -3.18
C ILE A 203 -19.81 -6.42 -2.25
N PRO A 204 -20.10 -7.42 -1.39
CA PRO A 204 -21.27 -7.35 -0.50
C PRO A 204 -21.14 -6.23 0.54
N LEU A 205 -19.94 -5.95 1.05
CA LEU A 205 -19.74 -4.88 2.03
C LEU A 205 -19.91 -3.50 1.41
N ALA A 206 -19.42 -3.27 0.20
CA ALA A 206 -19.64 -2.02 -0.51
C ALA A 206 -21.13 -1.85 -0.90
N SER A 207 -21.79 -2.92 -1.33
CA SER A 207 -23.22 -2.89 -1.62
C SER A 207 -24.05 -2.61 -0.37
N LEU A 208 -23.72 -3.20 0.77
CA LEU A 208 -24.35 -2.92 2.05
C LEU A 208 -24.13 -1.46 2.46
N LEU A 209 -22.91 -0.95 2.32
CA LEU A 209 -22.57 0.44 2.66
C LEU A 209 -23.37 1.45 1.82
N MET A 210 -23.52 1.19 0.51
CA MET A 210 -24.12 2.13 -0.43
C MET A 210 -25.64 2.02 -0.54
N LEU A 211 -26.21 0.82 -0.38
CA LEU A 211 -27.60 0.53 -0.69
C LEU A 211 -28.41 0.00 0.49
N GLY A 212 -27.74 -0.56 1.50
CA GLY A 212 -28.39 -1.29 2.57
C GLY A 212 -28.48 -0.55 3.90
N LEU A 213 -27.76 0.55 4.05
CA LEU A 213 -27.78 1.31 5.29
C LEU A 213 -28.84 2.43 5.23
N PRO A 214 -29.58 2.65 6.30
CA PRO A 214 -30.51 3.77 6.38
C PRO A 214 -29.73 5.10 6.39
N ASP A 215 -30.36 6.16 5.92
CA ASP A 215 -29.86 7.54 5.94
C ASP A 215 -29.76 8.09 7.39
N ASP A 216 -29.18 7.29 8.28
CA ASP A 216 -29.00 7.64 9.68
C ASP A 216 -27.64 8.31 9.87
N THR A 217 -27.67 9.60 10.14
CA THR A 217 -26.49 10.43 10.40
C THR A 217 -25.81 10.13 11.74
N SER A 218 -26.23 9.11 12.51
CA SER A 218 -25.51 8.63 13.70
C SER A 218 -24.12 8.13 13.33
N GLY A 219 -23.99 7.52 12.15
CA GLY A 219 -22.73 7.03 11.60
C GLY A 219 -22.25 5.72 12.22
N PHE A 220 -22.90 5.19 13.23
CA PHE A 220 -22.43 3.96 13.90
C PHE A 220 -22.42 2.75 12.97
N LEU A 221 -23.52 2.50 12.26
CA LEU A 221 -23.63 1.39 11.31
C LEU A 221 -22.65 1.57 10.14
N HIS A 222 -22.53 2.79 9.61
CA HIS A 222 -21.55 3.11 8.57
C HIS A 222 -20.14 2.85 9.05
N GLY A 223 -19.79 3.27 10.27
CA GLY A 223 -18.49 3.00 10.89
C GLY A 223 -18.21 1.52 11.07
N LEU A 224 -19.20 0.74 11.50
CA LEU A 224 -19.07 -0.71 11.68
C LEU A 224 -18.82 -1.41 10.33
N VAL A 225 -19.59 -1.08 9.30
CA VAL A 225 -19.40 -1.65 7.96
C VAL A 225 -18.06 -1.24 7.36
N MET A 226 -17.67 0.03 7.50
CA MET A 226 -16.36 0.51 7.05
C MET A 226 -15.20 -0.15 7.81
N PHE A 227 -15.36 -0.42 9.11
CA PHE A 227 -14.39 -1.15 9.90
C PHE A 227 -14.21 -2.60 9.41
N ILE A 228 -15.31 -3.33 9.22
CA ILE A 228 -15.28 -4.71 8.70
C ILE A 228 -14.70 -4.72 7.28
N MET A 229 -15.09 -3.76 6.45
CA MET A 229 -14.59 -3.62 5.09
C MET A 229 -13.07 -3.36 5.08
N GLY A 230 -12.59 -2.44 5.90
CA GLY A 230 -11.15 -2.16 6.04
C GLY A 230 -10.37 -3.38 6.47
N LEU A 231 -10.84 -4.12 7.48
CA LEU A 231 -10.22 -5.36 7.92
C LEU A 231 -10.11 -6.40 6.78
N SER A 232 -11.21 -6.63 6.05
CA SER A 232 -11.30 -7.72 5.08
C SER A 232 -10.54 -7.42 3.78
N ILE A 233 -10.65 -6.21 3.24
CA ILE A 233 -10.06 -5.82 1.95
C ILE A 233 -8.52 -5.77 2.04
N SER A 234 -7.98 -5.48 3.22
CA SER A 234 -6.54 -5.30 3.41
C SER A 234 -5.74 -6.61 3.37
N TRP A 235 -6.38 -7.78 3.38
CA TRP A 235 -5.68 -9.07 3.35
C TRP A 235 -5.03 -9.34 1.99
N ASN A 236 -5.59 -8.80 0.92
CA ASN A 236 -5.15 -9.06 -0.45
C ASN A 236 -3.67 -8.69 -0.66
N GLY A 237 -3.26 -7.49 -0.24
CA GLY A 237 -1.88 -7.01 -0.41
C GLY A 237 -0.83 -7.95 0.21
N PRO A 238 -0.82 -8.16 1.52
CA PRO A 238 0.13 -9.05 2.19
C PRO A 238 0.05 -10.51 1.74
N ALA A 239 -1.13 -10.98 1.30
CA ALA A 239 -1.31 -12.35 0.85
C ALA A 239 -0.70 -12.61 -0.55
N THR A 240 -0.70 -11.61 -1.44
CA THR A 240 -0.23 -11.74 -2.83
C THR A 240 1.23 -11.35 -3.03
N ASN A 241 1.81 -10.53 -2.16
CA ASN A 241 3.21 -10.12 -2.21
C ASN A 241 4.10 -11.25 -1.62
N LYS A 242 4.62 -12.10 -2.51
CA LYS A 242 5.53 -13.18 -2.16
C LYS A 242 6.80 -13.13 -3.02
#